data_e6be0fd633ca28e5ac1b5f8233e6fbf2
#
_entry.id   e6be0fd633ca28e5ac1b5f8233e6fbf2
#
_cell.length_a   1.000
_cell.length_b   1.000
_cell.length_c   1.000
_cell.angle_alpha   90.00
_cell.angle_beta   90.00
_cell.angle_gamma   90.00
#
_symmetry.space_group_name_H-M   'P 1'
#
loop_
_entity.id
_entity.type
_entity.pdbx_description
1 polymer ?
#
loop_
_entity_poly.entity_id
_entity_poly.type
_entity_poly.pdbx_seq_one_letter_code
_entity_poly.pdbx_strand_id
1 'polypeptide(L)'
;MGVIPLAFLFFEFIIMNVDQITSAIINDLFSGNLVSISNRAMISQEQLADEVIETRGAIIKDWYIKNMLNLSDMMVAINCIEVDCKDQNKCSCISSLANAKMAKHFEIPQLMPGLGVDALAFVGSTDRSHAFKVYYNLEAIKYQQHYQKYRKRPNNKPFVYIEKTPNENGMYDCWIFDAPFVQYIAVIGIFKDPRQLEKYNCCDNIDYLEMGAISNEIKNRILQKKIQLYRTSAPPAAPVV
;
A
#
# COMPACT_ATOMS: atom_id res chain seq x y z
N MET A 1 -51.19 5.28 18.09
CA MET A 1 -49.76 5.68 18.08
C MET A 1 -48.97 4.50 17.54
N GLY A 2 -48.66 4.51 16.24
CA GLY A 2 -47.92 3.48 15.56
C GLY A 2 -46.43 3.74 15.71
N VAL A 3 -45.70 2.81 16.31
CA VAL A 3 -44.24 2.80 16.38
C VAL A 3 -43.77 2.37 15.01
N ILE A 4 -43.16 3.28 14.25
CA ILE A 4 -42.43 2.96 13.01
C ILE A 4 -41.14 2.28 13.45
N PRO A 5 -40.89 1.02 13.07
CA PRO A 5 -39.58 0.42 13.31
C PRO A 5 -38.58 1.17 12.43
N LEU A 6 -37.59 1.82 13.05
CA LEU A 6 -36.40 2.29 12.41
C LEU A 6 -35.70 1.04 11.79
N ALA A 7 -35.96 0.79 10.52
CA ALA A 7 -35.14 -0.10 9.72
C ALA A 7 -33.74 0.54 9.69
N PHE A 8 -32.84 0.04 10.52
CA PHE A 8 -31.42 0.23 10.36
C PHE A 8 -31.10 -0.32 8.98
N LEU A 9 -30.97 0.56 8.02
CA LEU A 9 -30.24 0.29 6.79
C LEU A 9 -28.80 -0.03 7.20
N PHE A 10 -28.55 -1.29 7.50
CA PHE A 10 -27.21 -1.85 7.42
C PHE A 10 -26.82 -1.71 5.95
N PHE A 11 -26.15 -0.61 5.62
CA PHE A 11 -25.27 -0.61 4.48
C PHE A 11 -24.22 -1.68 4.80
N GLU A 12 -24.44 -2.88 4.28
CA GLU A 12 -23.38 -3.85 4.14
C GLU A 12 -22.26 -3.13 3.39
N PHE A 13 -21.24 -2.70 4.12
CA PHE A 13 -20.01 -2.23 3.52
C PHE A 13 -19.42 -3.44 2.78
N ILE A 14 -19.73 -3.55 1.51
CA ILE A 14 -19.13 -4.58 0.65
C ILE A 14 -17.66 -4.23 0.58
N ILE A 15 -16.88 -4.94 1.35
CA ILE A 15 -15.44 -4.86 1.39
C ILE A 15 -14.95 -5.77 0.27
N MET A 16 -14.17 -5.26 -0.68
CA MET A 16 -13.74 -5.98 -1.89
C MET A 16 -12.23 -5.93 -2.04
N ASN A 17 -11.62 -7.02 -2.47
CA ASN A 17 -10.23 -7.03 -2.91
C ASN A 17 -10.10 -6.54 -4.38
N VAL A 18 -8.86 -6.36 -4.86
CA VAL A 18 -8.59 -5.85 -6.22
C VAL A 18 -9.24 -6.72 -7.28
N ASP A 19 -9.20 -8.04 -7.15
CA ASP A 19 -9.75 -8.98 -8.15
C ASP A 19 -11.28 -8.93 -8.17
N GLN A 20 -11.91 -8.77 -7.02
CA GLN A 20 -13.35 -8.62 -6.91
C GLN A 20 -13.83 -7.30 -7.54
N ILE A 21 -13.11 -6.20 -7.30
CA ILE A 21 -13.38 -4.90 -7.93
C ILE A 21 -13.22 -5.00 -9.45
N THR A 22 -12.14 -5.62 -9.91
CA THR A 22 -11.85 -5.83 -11.33
C THR A 22 -12.96 -6.65 -12.00
N SER A 23 -13.36 -7.76 -11.37
CA SER A 23 -14.44 -8.61 -11.85
C SER A 23 -15.78 -7.89 -11.89
N ALA A 24 -16.08 -7.08 -10.88
CA ALA A 24 -17.30 -6.27 -10.84
C ALA A 24 -17.33 -5.23 -11.97
N ILE A 25 -16.21 -4.57 -12.27
CA ILE A 25 -16.10 -3.61 -13.37
C ILE A 25 -16.32 -4.32 -14.73
N ILE A 26 -15.70 -5.48 -14.93
CA ILE A 26 -15.89 -6.29 -16.15
C ILE A 26 -17.36 -6.66 -16.32
N ASN A 27 -17.98 -7.15 -15.26
CA ASN A 27 -19.39 -7.54 -15.31
C ASN A 27 -20.29 -6.34 -15.65
N ASP A 28 -20.07 -5.18 -15.07
CA ASP A 28 -20.89 -3.99 -15.35
C ASP A 28 -20.69 -3.46 -16.78
N LEU A 29 -19.47 -3.51 -17.31
CA LEU A 29 -19.20 -3.12 -18.69
C LEU A 29 -19.92 -4.01 -19.71
N PHE A 30 -20.04 -5.32 -19.45
CA PHE A 30 -20.60 -6.27 -20.39
C PHE A 30 -22.06 -6.62 -20.15
N SER A 31 -22.53 -6.68 -18.90
CA SER A 31 -23.94 -6.96 -18.58
C SER A 31 -24.86 -5.79 -18.91
N GLY A 32 -24.35 -4.56 -18.84
CA GLY A 32 -25.09 -3.34 -19.17
C GLY A 32 -25.13 -3.00 -20.67
N ASN A 33 -24.66 -3.87 -21.57
CA ASN A 33 -24.48 -3.56 -23.00
C ASN A 33 -23.70 -2.26 -23.29
N LEU A 34 -22.88 -1.83 -22.32
CA LEU A 34 -22.08 -0.61 -22.42
C LEU A 34 -20.94 -0.75 -23.43
N VAL A 35 -20.50 -1.99 -23.65
CA VAL A 35 -19.42 -2.33 -24.59
C VAL A 35 -19.83 -3.56 -25.39
N SER A 36 -19.61 -3.54 -26.71
CA SER A 36 -19.89 -4.69 -27.58
C SER A 36 -18.99 -5.88 -27.22
N ILE A 37 -19.51 -7.09 -27.39
CA ILE A 37 -18.77 -8.35 -27.10
C ILE A 37 -17.45 -8.43 -27.90
N SER A 38 -17.40 -7.83 -29.09
CA SER A 38 -16.17 -7.74 -29.89
C SER A 38 -15.01 -6.99 -29.19
N ASN A 39 -15.33 -6.05 -28.31
CA ASN A 39 -14.33 -5.28 -27.58
C ASN A 39 -13.88 -5.98 -26.28
N ARG A 40 -14.51 -7.09 -25.89
CA ARG A 40 -14.15 -7.84 -24.68
C ARG A 40 -12.72 -8.37 -24.73
N ALA A 41 -12.25 -8.77 -25.89
CA ALA A 41 -10.87 -9.24 -26.08
C ALA A 41 -9.80 -8.14 -25.90
N MET A 42 -10.20 -6.86 -25.91
CA MET A 42 -9.29 -5.73 -25.77
C MET A 42 -9.08 -5.30 -24.30
N ILE A 43 -9.84 -5.85 -23.35
CA ILE A 43 -9.70 -5.52 -21.93
C ILE A 43 -8.96 -6.65 -21.26
N SER A 44 -7.64 -6.45 -21.02
CA SER A 44 -6.86 -7.35 -20.20
C SER A 44 -7.26 -7.19 -18.73
N GLN A 45 -7.53 -8.30 -18.06
CA GLN A 45 -7.84 -8.30 -16.63
C GLN A 45 -6.68 -7.72 -15.80
N GLU A 46 -5.45 -8.03 -16.17
CA GLU A 46 -4.25 -7.55 -15.53
C GLU A 46 -4.10 -6.03 -15.67
N GLN A 47 -4.28 -5.50 -16.88
CA GLN A 47 -4.26 -4.05 -17.11
C GLN A 47 -5.36 -3.32 -16.33
N LEU A 48 -6.54 -3.94 -16.21
CA LEU A 48 -7.62 -3.37 -15.43
C LEU A 48 -7.31 -3.40 -13.94
N ALA A 49 -6.68 -4.47 -13.43
CA ALA A 49 -6.22 -4.55 -12.05
C ALA A 49 -5.18 -3.46 -11.72
N ASP A 50 -4.24 -3.20 -12.62
CA ASP A 50 -3.28 -2.11 -12.47
C ASP A 50 -3.98 -0.73 -12.47
N GLU A 51 -4.98 -0.54 -13.33
CA GLU A 51 -5.78 0.69 -13.36
C GLU A 51 -6.59 0.88 -12.06
N VAL A 52 -7.09 -0.22 -11.47
CA VAL A 52 -7.74 -0.21 -10.15
C VAL A 52 -6.77 0.28 -9.07
N ILE A 53 -5.54 -0.22 -9.06
CA ILE A 53 -4.51 0.17 -8.07
C ILE A 53 -4.12 1.65 -8.23
N GLU A 54 -3.92 2.11 -9.46
CA GLU A 54 -3.61 3.52 -9.74
C GLU A 54 -4.75 4.44 -9.32
N THR A 55 -5.98 4.07 -9.67
CA THR A 55 -7.19 4.85 -9.31
C THR A 55 -7.38 4.90 -7.79
N ARG A 56 -7.16 3.77 -7.11
CA ARG A 56 -7.13 3.69 -5.64
C ARG A 56 -6.15 4.69 -5.05
N GLY A 57 -4.92 4.69 -5.54
CA GLY A 57 -3.88 5.62 -5.06
C GLY A 57 -4.28 7.09 -5.24
N ALA A 58 -4.89 7.43 -6.37
CA ALA A 58 -5.37 8.78 -6.64
C ALA A 58 -6.51 9.19 -5.69
N ILE A 59 -7.46 8.29 -5.40
CA ILE A 59 -8.58 8.55 -4.49
C ILE A 59 -8.06 8.76 -3.06
N ILE A 60 -7.22 7.86 -2.56
CA ILE A 60 -6.67 7.96 -1.20
C ILE A 60 -5.93 9.28 -1.02
N LYS A 61 -5.10 9.67 -1.99
CA LYS A 61 -4.37 10.93 -1.96
C LYS A 61 -5.31 12.15 -1.97
N ASP A 62 -6.32 12.14 -2.83
CA ASP A 62 -7.31 13.21 -2.93
C ASP A 62 -8.09 13.39 -1.63
N TRP A 63 -8.56 12.29 -1.05
CA TRP A 63 -9.30 12.30 0.20
C TRP A 63 -8.42 12.69 1.40
N TYR A 64 -7.16 12.27 1.40
CA TYR A 64 -6.20 12.70 2.42
C TYR A 64 -5.99 14.22 2.39
N ILE A 65 -5.73 14.79 1.21
CA ILE A 65 -5.55 16.24 1.04
C ILE A 65 -6.79 17.01 1.49
N LYS A 66 -7.98 16.46 1.25
CA LYS A 66 -9.25 17.07 1.65
C LYS A 66 -9.65 16.82 3.11
N ASN A 67 -8.81 16.13 3.89
CA ASN A 67 -9.12 15.69 5.26
C ASN A 67 -10.42 14.86 5.37
N MET A 68 -10.76 14.12 4.33
CA MET A 68 -11.95 13.26 4.28
C MET A 68 -11.67 11.82 4.67
N LEU A 69 -10.40 11.46 4.87
CA LEU A 69 -9.96 10.10 5.14
C LEU A 69 -9.29 10.02 6.51
N ASN A 70 -9.78 9.09 7.34
CA ASN A 70 -9.04 8.67 8.50
C ASN A 70 -8.04 7.59 8.09
N LEU A 71 -6.75 7.91 8.11
CA LEU A 71 -5.69 7.00 7.66
C LEU A 71 -5.66 5.69 8.46
N SER A 72 -6.06 5.71 9.73
CA SER A 72 -6.07 4.50 10.58
C SER A 72 -6.94 3.38 10.00
N ASP A 73 -8.02 3.73 9.29
CA ASP A 73 -8.97 2.78 8.74
C ASP A 73 -8.45 2.09 7.48
N MET A 74 -7.35 2.64 6.91
CA MET A 74 -6.68 2.14 5.70
C MET A 74 -5.38 1.41 6.00
N MET A 75 -4.95 1.40 7.26
CA MET A 75 -3.67 0.83 7.64
C MET A 75 -3.78 -0.69 7.74
N VAL A 76 -2.83 -1.36 7.12
CA VAL A 76 -2.67 -2.81 7.17
C VAL A 76 -1.47 -3.16 8.02
N ALA A 77 -1.61 -4.19 8.84
CA ALA A 77 -0.54 -4.71 9.68
C ALA A 77 0.06 -5.97 9.06
N ILE A 78 1.36 -5.94 8.83
CA ILE A 78 2.17 -7.12 8.48
C ILE A 78 2.93 -7.53 9.74
N ASN A 79 2.61 -8.70 10.31
CA ASN A 79 3.10 -9.05 11.65
C ASN A 79 4.34 -9.96 11.68
N CYS A 80 4.78 -10.51 10.54
CA CYS A 80 5.82 -11.55 10.51
C CYS A 80 6.82 -11.32 9.38
N ILE A 81 7.43 -10.14 9.30
CA ILE A 81 8.47 -9.91 8.32
C ILE A 81 9.76 -10.49 8.88
N GLU A 82 10.34 -11.47 8.19
CA GLU A 82 11.63 -12.04 8.55
C GLU A 82 12.74 -11.05 8.27
N VAL A 83 13.70 -11.01 9.19
CA VAL A 83 14.84 -10.08 9.12
C VAL A 83 16.12 -10.88 8.88
N ASP A 84 16.71 -10.69 7.72
CA ASP A 84 17.89 -11.42 7.27
C ASP A 84 19.20 -10.67 7.55
N CYS A 85 20.25 -11.44 7.80
CA CYS A 85 21.62 -10.93 7.76
C CYS A 85 22.14 -10.92 6.31
N LYS A 86 21.58 -10.07 5.45
CA LYS A 86 22.11 -9.92 4.08
C LYS A 86 23.52 -9.34 4.08
N ASP A 87 24.30 -9.78 3.09
CA ASP A 87 25.66 -9.30 2.90
C ASP A 87 25.68 -7.80 2.61
N GLN A 88 26.11 -7.02 3.57
CA GLN A 88 26.08 -5.55 3.58
C GLN A 88 26.97 -4.93 2.50
N ASN A 89 27.84 -5.72 1.90
CA ASN A 89 28.70 -5.28 0.80
C ASN A 89 27.92 -4.98 -0.49
N LYS A 90 26.66 -5.41 -0.59
CA LYS A 90 25.82 -5.16 -1.76
C LYS A 90 25.16 -3.77 -1.75
N CYS A 91 25.09 -3.08 -0.60
CA CYS A 91 24.57 -1.73 -0.53
C CYS A 91 25.66 -0.75 -0.14
N SER A 92 26.29 -0.11 -1.12
CA SER A 92 27.37 0.87 -0.91
C SER A 92 26.95 2.07 -0.06
N CYS A 93 25.66 2.41 -0.05
CA CYS A 93 25.12 3.51 0.76
C CYS A 93 25.15 3.22 2.26
N ILE A 94 24.98 1.96 2.69
CA ILE A 94 24.94 1.59 4.12
C ILE A 94 26.34 1.35 4.66
N SER A 95 27.29 0.92 3.83
CA SER A 95 28.69 0.66 4.22
C SER A 95 29.38 1.88 4.88
N SER A 96 28.87 3.08 4.61
CA SER A 96 29.36 4.33 5.20
C SER A 96 28.88 4.59 6.65
N LEU A 97 27.96 3.77 7.17
CA LEU A 97 27.44 3.93 8.54
C LEU A 97 28.30 3.19 9.55
N ALA A 98 28.48 3.76 10.74
CA ALA A 98 29.37 3.24 11.78
C ALA A 98 29.02 1.81 12.24
N ASN A 99 27.75 1.43 12.24
CA ASN A 99 27.23 0.12 12.68
C ASN A 99 26.73 -0.75 11.52
N ALA A 100 27.18 -0.49 10.30
CA ALA A 100 26.72 -1.21 9.12
C ALA A 100 26.87 -2.75 9.24
N LYS A 101 27.96 -3.22 9.87
CA LYS A 101 28.22 -4.65 10.06
C LYS A 101 27.19 -5.41 10.91
N MET A 102 26.39 -4.69 11.69
CA MET A 102 25.35 -5.25 12.57
C MET A 102 23.95 -5.00 12.03
N ALA A 103 23.83 -4.36 10.88
CA ALA A 103 22.55 -4.10 10.27
C ALA A 103 21.94 -5.38 9.70
N LYS A 104 20.66 -5.55 9.92
CA LYS A 104 19.86 -6.63 9.31
C LYS A 104 18.97 -6.03 8.25
N HIS A 105 18.63 -6.83 7.24
CA HIS A 105 17.85 -6.42 6.09
C HIS A 105 16.45 -7.06 6.12
N PHE A 106 15.47 -6.33 5.61
CA PHE A 106 14.16 -6.83 5.29
C PHE A 106 13.53 -5.99 4.17
N GLU A 107 12.50 -6.51 3.54
CA GLU A 107 11.78 -5.81 2.47
C GLU A 107 10.35 -5.54 2.90
N ILE A 108 9.81 -4.39 2.49
CA ILE A 108 8.39 -4.07 2.65
C ILE A 108 7.79 -3.65 1.31
N PRO A 109 6.48 -3.87 1.10
CA PRO A 109 5.79 -3.33 -0.06
C PRO A 109 5.92 -1.82 -0.14
N GLN A 110 5.86 -1.26 -1.35
CA GLN A 110 5.87 0.19 -1.51
C GLN A 110 4.77 0.85 -0.69
N LEU A 111 5.16 1.86 0.10
CA LEU A 111 4.21 2.70 0.80
C LEU A 111 3.44 3.58 -0.19
N MET A 112 2.22 3.95 0.15
CA MET A 112 1.38 4.80 -0.68
C MET A 112 2.06 6.15 -0.96
N PRO A 113 2.34 6.48 -2.23
CA PRO A 113 3.00 7.72 -2.58
C PRO A 113 2.08 8.93 -2.32
N GLY A 114 2.67 10.01 -1.82
CA GLY A 114 1.95 11.26 -1.57
C GLY A 114 1.43 11.42 -0.14
N LEU A 115 1.45 10.37 0.68
CA LEU A 115 1.16 10.44 2.12
C LEU A 115 2.43 10.72 2.95
N GLY A 116 3.60 10.62 2.35
CA GLY A 116 4.86 10.87 3.04
C GLY A 116 5.09 9.91 4.21
N VAL A 117 5.44 10.48 5.36
CA VAL A 117 5.65 9.70 6.61
C VAL A 117 4.36 9.12 7.17
N ASP A 118 3.21 9.71 6.85
CA ASP A 118 1.90 9.29 7.38
C ASP A 118 1.42 7.97 6.76
N ALA A 119 2.04 7.53 5.66
CA ALA A 119 1.79 6.21 5.09
C ALA A 119 2.28 5.06 5.99
N LEU A 120 3.15 5.34 6.96
CA LEU A 120 3.75 4.34 7.85
C LEU A 120 3.47 4.73 9.31
N ALA A 121 2.64 3.95 10.00
CA ALA A 121 2.28 4.21 11.39
C ALA A 121 3.21 3.53 12.38
N PHE A 122 3.73 2.34 12.04
CA PHE A 122 4.50 1.54 12.96
C PHE A 122 5.52 0.66 12.24
N VAL A 123 6.71 0.59 12.80
CA VAL A 123 7.71 -0.46 12.55
C VAL A 123 8.29 -0.85 13.91
N GLY A 124 8.31 -2.13 14.22
CA GLY A 124 8.78 -2.53 15.54
C GLY A 124 8.68 -4.03 15.79
N SER A 125 8.69 -4.39 17.07
CA SER A 125 8.55 -5.78 17.51
C SER A 125 7.18 -6.35 17.12
N THR A 126 7.13 -7.68 16.91
CA THR A 126 5.90 -8.39 16.51
C THR A 126 4.78 -8.28 17.53
N ASP A 127 5.13 -8.17 18.81
CA ASP A 127 4.19 -7.93 19.93
C ASP A 127 3.75 -6.47 20.06
N ARG A 128 4.27 -5.60 19.17
CA ARG A 128 4.02 -4.14 19.16
C ARG A 128 4.39 -3.39 20.43
N SER A 129 5.16 -4.00 21.33
CA SER A 129 5.60 -3.37 22.59
C SER A 129 6.70 -2.34 22.35
N HIS A 130 7.48 -2.47 21.28
CA HIS A 130 8.63 -1.63 20.98
C HIS A 130 8.55 -1.09 19.55
N ALA A 131 8.32 0.21 19.41
CA ALA A 131 8.41 0.92 18.14
C ALA A 131 9.85 1.31 17.85
N PHE A 132 10.31 1.11 16.62
CA PHE A 132 11.60 1.55 16.13
C PHE A 132 11.49 2.91 15.48
N LYS A 133 12.52 3.73 15.62
CA LYS A 133 12.56 5.02 14.96
C LYS A 133 12.88 4.84 13.48
N VAL A 134 12.05 5.40 12.59
CA VAL A 134 12.22 5.28 11.15
C VAL A 134 12.93 6.49 10.57
N TYR A 135 13.86 6.24 9.66
CA TYR A 135 14.60 7.24 8.92
C TYR A 135 14.51 6.96 7.42
N TYR A 136 14.28 8.02 6.65
CA TYR A 136 14.27 8.00 5.19
C TYR A 136 15.48 8.73 4.60
N ASN A 137 16.42 9.16 5.44
CA ASN A 137 17.60 9.90 5.02
C ASN A 137 18.84 9.41 5.79
N LEU A 138 19.85 8.97 5.04
CA LEU A 138 21.13 8.51 5.58
C LEU A 138 21.90 9.60 6.33
N GLU A 139 21.83 10.84 5.88
CA GLU A 139 22.51 11.95 6.57
C GLU A 139 21.94 12.19 7.98
N ALA A 140 20.63 12.01 8.16
CA ALA A 140 20.00 12.09 9.47
C ALA A 140 20.52 10.99 10.42
N ILE A 141 20.79 9.79 9.89
CA ILE A 141 21.38 8.68 10.65
C ILE A 141 22.83 9.00 11.01
N LYS A 142 23.65 9.45 10.06
CA LYS A 142 25.05 9.84 10.28
C LYS A 142 25.15 10.93 11.37
N TYR A 143 24.28 11.93 11.26
CA TYR A 143 24.20 13.00 12.26
C TYR A 143 23.85 12.47 13.65
N GLN A 144 22.87 11.57 13.75
CA GLN A 144 22.48 10.96 15.02
C GLN A 144 23.60 10.10 15.60
N GLN A 145 24.27 9.27 14.79
CA GLN A 145 25.41 8.46 15.22
C GLN A 145 26.57 9.33 15.70
N HIS A 146 26.86 10.41 14.99
CA HIS A 146 27.86 11.37 15.40
C HIS A 146 27.52 12.01 16.76
N TYR A 147 26.28 12.43 16.93
CA TYR A 147 25.82 13.04 18.18
C TYR A 147 25.82 12.06 19.36
N GLN A 148 25.51 10.79 19.12
CA GLN A 148 25.53 9.74 20.16
C GLN A 148 26.93 9.49 20.74
N LYS A 149 28.01 9.66 19.95
CA LYS A 149 29.39 9.52 20.41
C LYS A 149 29.74 10.48 21.54
N TYR A 150 29.06 11.61 21.63
CA TYR A 150 29.31 12.64 22.66
C TYR A 150 28.36 12.52 23.86
N ARG A 151 27.40 11.58 23.83
CA ARG A 151 26.53 11.35 24.98
C ARG A 151 27.20 10.45 26.02
N LYS A 152 27.12 10.84 27.30
CA LYS A 152 27.64 10.03 28.43
C LYS A 152 26.94 8.65 28.56
N ARG A 153 25.73 8.48 28.00
CA ARG A 153 24.97 7.22 27.92
C ARG A 153 24.40 7.10 26.51
N PRO A 154 25.02 6.30 25.66
CA PRO A 154 24.46 6.04 24.35
C PRO A 154 23.12 5.32 24.50
N ASN A 155 22.07 5.90 23.94
CA ASN A 155 20.76 5.29 23.93
C ASN A 155 20.65 4.49 22.63
N ASN A 156 21.14 3.25 22.67
CA ASN A 156 21.15 2.35 21.52
C ASN A 156 19.74 1.77 21.29
N LYS A 157 18.76 2.65 21.07
CA LYS A 157 17.44 2.18 20.64
C LYS A 157 17.49 1.72 19.19
N PRO A 158 16.90 0.58 18.87
CA PRO A 158 16.80 0.13 17.50
C PRO A 158 16.17 1.19 16.60
N PHE A 159 16.68 1.30 15.39
CA PHE A 159 16.13 2.19 14.38
C PHE A 159 16.17 1.52 13.00
N VAL A 160 15.30 1.98 12.13
CA VAL A 160 15.12 1.46 10.77
C VAL A 160 15.43 2.56 9.77
N TYR A 161 16.18 2.21 8.75
CA TYR A 161 16.34 3.00 7.55
C TYR A 161 15.53 2.37 6.43
N ILE A 162 14.71 3.17 5.77
CA ILE A 162 13.93 2.76 4.60
C ILE A 162 14.52 3.47 3.38
N GLU A 163 14.95 2.70 2.40
CA GLU A 163 15.45 3.24 1.14
C GLU A 163 14.30 3.83 0.33
N LYS A 164 14.49 5.05 -0.20
CA LYS A 164 13.41 5.76 -0.90
C LYS A 164 13.14 5.21 -2.29
N THR A 165 14.12 4.53 -2.88
CA THR A 165 14.02 3.96 -4.22
C THR A 165 13.61 2.51 -4.09
N PRO A 166 12.50 2.09 -4.71
CA PRO A 166 12.15 0.67 -4.70
C PRO A 166 13.19 -0.15 -5.48
N ASN A 167 13.40 -1.38 -5.04
CA ASN A 167 14.23 -2.35 -5.73
C ASN A 167 13.56 -2.86 -7.02
N GLU A 168 14.23 -3.76 -7.74
CA GLU A 168 13.74 -4.34 -9.00
C GLU A 168 12.40 -5.08 -8.85
N ASN A 169 12.08 -5.54 -7.65
CA ASN A 169 10.82 -6.20 -7.32
C ASN A 169 9.69 -5.22 -6.93
N GLY A 170 9.94 -3.92 -6.99
CA GLY A 170 8.99 -2.90 -6.55
C GLY A 170 8.79 -2.84 -5.03
N MET A 171 9.76 -3.33 -4.24
CA MET A 171 9.76 -3.32 -2.79
C MET A 171 10.73 -2.28 -2.26
N TYR A 172 10.51 -1.77 -1.05
CA TYR A 172 11.49 -0.95 -0.37
C TYR A 172 12.46 -1.83 0.43
N ASP A 173 13.76 -1.64 0.19
CA ASP A 173 14.81 -2.20 1.02
C ASP A 173 14.89 -1.44 2.34
N CYS A 174 14.85 -2.20 3.43
CA CYS A 174 14.86 -1.67 4.78
C CYS A 174 15.99 -2.28 5.59
N TRP A 175 16.57 -1.46 6.45
CA TRP A 175 17.70 -1.88 7.26
C TRP A 175 17.45 -1.53 8.72
N ILE A 176 17.58 -2.53 9.60
CA ILE A 176 17.43 -2.35 11.03
C ILE A 176 18.81 -2.35 11.70
N PHE A 177 19.06 -1.38 12.56
CA PHE A 177 20.30 -1.19 13.28
C PHE A 177 20.09 -1.36 14.77
N ASP A 178 21.16 -1.74 15.48
CA ASP A 178 21.18 -1.92 16.93
C ASP A 178 20.15 -2.92 17.48
N ALA A 179 19.77 -3.91 16.66
CA ALA A 179 18.77 -4.94 16.97
C ALA A 179 19.28 -6.37 16.69
N PRO A 180 20.36 -6.85 17.32
CA PRO A 180 21.01 -8.11 16.97
C PRO A 180 20.10 -9.34 17.18
N PHE A 181 19.16 -9.28 18.11
CA PHE A 181 18.28 -10.40 18.48
C PHE A 181 16.94 -10.41 17.74
N VAL A 182 16.64 -9.39 16.94
CA VAL A 182 15.38 -9.31 16.21
C VAL A 182 15.43 -10.26 15.02
N GLN A 183 14.49 -11.20 14.95
CA GLN A 183 14.31 -12.13 13.83
C GLN A 183 13.07 -11.79 13.00
N TYR A 184 12.05 -11.26 13.63
CA TYR A 184 10.79 -10.88 13.01
C TYR A 184 10.40 -9.48 13.46
N ILE A 185 9.76 -8.74 12.56
CA ILE A 185 9.22 -7.41 12.83
C ILE A 185 7.78 -7.29 12.38
N ALA A 186 7.07 -6.34 12.95
CA ALA A 186 5.76 -5.89 12.49
C ALA A 186 5.86 -4.52 11.84
N VAL A 187 5.10 -4.34 10.77
CA VAL A 187 4.96 -3.07 10.06
C VAL A 187 3.48 -2.76 9.89
N ILE A 188 3.06 -1.54 10.21
CA ILE A 188 1.69 -1.07 9.98
C ILE A 188 1.76 0.15 9.08
N GLY A 189 1.06 0.09 7.94
CA GLY A 189 1.10 1.18 6.98
C GLY A 189 0.05 1.05 5.88
N ILE A 190 0.05 2.03 5.00
CA ILE A 190 -0.78 2.06 3.79
C ILE A 190 0.12 1.76 2.60
N PHE A 191 -0.11 0.62 1.96
CA PHE A 191 0.73 0.15 0.87
C PHE A 191 0.10 0.49 -0.50
N LYS A 192 0.97 0.73 -1.49
CA LYS A 192 0.57 1.10 -2.85
C LYS A 192 -0.18 -0.04 -3.52
N ASP A 193 0.41 -1.22 -3.55
CA ASP A 193 -0.14 -2.40 -4.19
C ASP A 193 -0.51 -3.46 -3.13
N PRO A 194 -1.80 -3.66 -2.87
CA PRO A 194 -2.26 -4.63 -1.91
C PRO A 194 -1.92 -6.09 -2.26
N ARG A 195 -1.72 -6.42 -3.55
CA ARG A 195 -1.33 -7.77 -4.00
C ARG A 195 0.04 -8.20 -3.45
N GLN A 196 0.93 -7.24 -3.20
CA GLN A 196 2.25 -7.53 -2.62
C GLN A 196 2.18 -7.99 -1.16
N LEU A 197 1.05 -7.79 -0.48
CA LEU A 197 0.84 -8.21 0.90
C LEU A 197 0.68 -9.72 1.05
N GLU A 198 0.26 -10.41 0.01
CA GLU A 198 0.07 -11.87 0.00
C GLU A 198 1.34 -12.63 0.38
N LYS A 199 2.53 -12.07 0.09
CA LYS A 199 3.82 -12.66 0.45
C LYS A 199 4.05 -12.78 1.95
N TYR A 200 3.32 -11.99 2.75
CA TYR A 200 3.51 -11.89 4.20
C TYR A 200 2.43 -12.60 5.01
N ASN A 201 1.59 -13.40 4.35
CA ASN A 201 0.54 -14.20 4.98
C ASN A 201 1.14 -15.41 5.70
N CYS A 202 1.81 -15.18 6.83
CA CYS A 202 2.36 -16.30 7.59
C CYS A 202 1.39 -16.93 8.59
N CYS A 203 0.33 -16.26 9.02
CA CYS A 203 -0.56 -16.76 10.06
C CYS A 203 -2.04 -16.43 9.90
N ASP A 204 -2.39 -15.38 9.20
CA ASP A 204 -3.78 -14.98 8.98
C ASP A 204 -3.94 -14.57 7.51
N ASN A 205 -5.04 -14.98 6.90
CA ASN A 205 -5.45 -14.45 5.60
C ASN A 205 -5.63 -12.94 5.77
N ILE A 206 -4.59 -12.18 5.43
CA ILE A 206 -4.74 -10.74 5.26
C ILE A 206 -5.50 -10.55 3.95
N ASP A 207 -6.80 -10.76 4.01
CA ASP A 207 -7.67 -10.28 2.95
C ASP A 207 -7.58 -8.76 3.00
N TYR A 208 -6.77 -8.19 2.10
CA TYR A 208 -6.72 -6.76 1.93
C TYR A 208 -8.03 -6.32 1.30
N LEU A 209 -8.94 -5.94 2.16
CA LEU A 209 -10.28 -5.54 1.80
C LEU A 209 -10.34 -4.01 1.78
N GLU A 210 -10.70 -3.45 0.63
CA GLU A 210 -10.92 -2.02 0.51
C GLU A 210 -12.23 -1.61 1.18
N MET A 211 -12.24 -0.46 1.85
CA MET A 211 -13.49 0.12 2.37
C MET A 211 -14.50 0.29 1.24
N GLY A 212 -15.75 -0.09 1.47
CA GLY A 212 -16.80 -0.08 0.46
C GLY A 212 -16.99 1.27 -0.24
N ALA A 213 -16.76 2.39 0.46
CA ALA A 213 -16.81 3.72 -0.12
C ALA A 213 -15.71 3.92 -1.19
N ILE A 214 -14.49 3.43 -0.93
CA ILE A 214 -13.37 3.52 -1.88
C ILE A 214 -13.60 2.57 -3.06
N SER A 215 -14.02 1.34 -2.81
CA SER A 215 -14.34 0.36 -3.85
C SER A 215 -15.36 0.89 -4.84
N ASN A 216 -16.44 1.52 -4.36
CA ASN A 216 -17.47 2.11 -5.19
C ASN A 216 -16.94 3.31 -5.99
N GLU A 217 -16.12 4.16 -5.39
CA GLU A 217 -15.54 5.31 -6.08
C GLU A 217 -14.55 4.86 -7.17
N ILE A 218 -13.70 3.86 -6.89
CA ILE A 218 -12.79 3.25 -7.90
C ILE A 218 -13.61 2.76 -9.09
N LYS A 219 -14.64 1.94 -8.81
CA LYS A 219 -15.52 1.37 -9.83
C LYS A 219 -16.15 2.46 -10.68
N ASN A 220 -16.74 3.48 -10.07
CA ASN A 220 -17.40 4.58 -10.77
C ASN A 220 -16.42 5.35 -11.67
N ARG A 221 -15.23 5.71 -11.17
CA ARG A 221 -14.22 6.44 -11.97
C ARG A 221 -13.75 5.66 -13.17
N ILE A 222 -13.47 4.35 -13.00
CA ILE A 222 -13.01 3.51 -14.09
C ILE A 222 -14.14 3.30 -15.11
N LEU A 223 -15.37 3.02 -14.67
CA LEU A 223 -16.51 2.87 -15.56
C LEU A 223 -16.75 4.14 -16.39
N GLN A 224 -16.75 5.31 -15.77
CA GLN A 224 -16.91 6.57 -16.48
C GLN A 224 -15.83 6.79 -17.53
N LYS A 225 -14.57 6.52 -17.20
CA LYS A 225 -13.43 6.63 -18.11
C LYS A 225 -13.57 5.67 -19.29
N LYS A 226 -13.91 4.40 -19.04
CA LYS A 226 -14.10 3.39 -20.09
C LYS A 226 -15.28 3.73 -21.01
N ILE A 227 -16.42 4.13 -20.46
CA ILE A 227 -17.61 4.53 -21.23
C ILE A 227 -17.27 5.72 -22.14
N GLN A 228 -16.55 6.72 -21.64
CA GLN A 228 -16.12 7.86 -22.45
C GLN A 228 -15.22 7.42 -23.63
N LEU A 229 -14.23 6.57 -23.37
CA LEU A 229 -13.32 6.05 -24.39
C LEU A 229 -14.08 5.31 -25.49
N TYR A 230 -15.05 4.46 -25.12
CA TYR A 230 -15.83 3.70 -26.10
C TYR A 230 -16.81 4.55 -26.89
N ARG A 231 -17.36 5.63 -26.31
CA ARG A 231 -18.22 6.59 -27.04
C ARG A 231 -17.44 7.41 -28.06
N THR A 232 -16.19 7.78 -27.75
CA THR A 232 -15.35 8.55 -28.67
C THR A 232 -14.74 7.72 -29.79
N SER A 233 -14.57 6.41 -29.58
CA SER A 233 -14.05 5.47 -30.57
C SER A 233 -15.11 4.87 -31.49
N ALA A 234 -16.41 5.06 -31.21
CA ALA A 234 -17.46 4.62 -32.08
C ALA A 234 -17.41 5.40 -33.42
N PRO A 235 -17.40 4.73 -34.61
CA PRO A 235 -17.47 5.43 -35.86
C PRO A 235 -18.78 6.26 -35.93
N PRO A 236 -18.76 7.45 -36.55
CA PRO A 236 -19.96 8.25 -36.69
C PRO A 236 -21.06 7.40 -37.36
N ALA A 237 -22.25 7.41 -36.76
CA ALA A 237 -23.38 6.67 -37.32
C ALA A 237 -23.55 7.07 -38.80
N ALA A 238 -23.59 6.07 -39.70
CA ALA A 238 -23.83 6.33 -41.10
C ALA A 238 -25.13 7.13 -41.25
N PRO A 239 -25.16 8.19 -42.10
CA PRO A 239 -26.37 8.94 -42.30
C PRO A 239 -27.45 7.98 -42.81
N VAL A 240 -28.59 7.97 -42.12
CA VAL A 240 -29.79 7.25 -42.57
C VAL A 240 -30.25 7.92 -43.85
N VAL A 241 -30.08 7.21 -44.98
CA VAL A 241 -30.57 7.61 -46.32
C VAL A 241 -32.01 7.27 -46.43
#